data_c0860cb2c4cca1703afe7ca9e54fdaa5
#
_entry.id   c0860cb2c4cca1703afe7ca9e54fdaa5
#
_cell.length_a   1.000
_cell.length_b   1.000
_cell.length_c   1.000
_cell.angle_alpha   90.00
_cell.angle_beta   90.00
_cell.angle_gamma   90.00
#
_symmetry.space_group_name_H-M   'P 1'
#
loop_
_entity.id
_entity.type
_entity.pdbx_description
1 polymer ?
#
loop_
_entity_poly.entity_id
_entity_poly.type
_entity_poly.pdbx_seq_one_letter_code
_entity_poly.pdbx_strand_id
1 'polypeptide(L)'
;FLGGPLHFLQGLRQRFVETLQLDEEHAVFPADGDCYAAIGSALCAADYPVVGFDEMLQRLEKAVDTNQSLNTLPPLFASQAEYDAFTERHNAKKLPEADIQTYEGAAYLGIDAGSTTTKMVLIDRDGGILYSYYGSNQGNPVHIVLEQLRRIYEQCENRIRIAGSAVTGYGEELIKNAFRCDLGLVETVAHFAAAQYFDPDVDYIIDIGGQDMKCFKIRNNAVDSIMLNEACSSGCG
;
A
#
# COMPACT_ATOMS: atom_id res chain seq x y z
N PHE A 1 28.04 3.62 -1.08
CA PHE A 1 26.68 3.37 -0.59
C PHE A 1 25.95 4.69 -0.50
N LEU A 2 24.79 4.81 -1.16
CA LEU A 2 24.00 6.03 -1.29
C LEU A 2 22.52 5.77 -0.96
N GLY A 3 21.76 6.83 -0.76
CA GLY A 3 20.32 6.79 -0.53
C GLY A 3 19.92 6.77 0.96
N GLY A 4 18.68 7.21 1.23
CA GLY A 4 18.18 7.42 2.58
C GLY A 4 18.33 6.22 3.54
N PRO A 5 17.85 5.01 3.19
CA PRO A 5 17.98 3.85 4.08
C PRO A 5 19.43 3.53 4.47
N LEU A 6 20.36 3.58 3.52
CA LEU A 6 21.77 3.32 3.77
C LEU A 6 22.46 4.49 4.48
N HIS A 7 21.92 5.71 4.41
CA HIS A 7 22.42 6.84 5.16
C HIS A 7 22.03 6.77 6.64
N PHE A 8 20.77 6.46 6.95
CA PHE A 8 20.24 6.51 8.32
C PHE A 8 20.38 5.20 9.10
N LEU A 9 20.35 4.04 8.43
CA LEU A 9 20.33 2.73 9.09
C LEU A 9 21.74 2.12 9.19
N GLN A 10 22.44 2.40 10.28
CA GLN A 10 23.80 1.90 10.50
C GLN A 10 23.92 0.37 10.48
N GLY A 11 22.95 -0.33 11.07
CA GLY A 11 22.91 -1.80 11.04
C GLY A 11 22.76 -2.38 9.64
N LEU A 12 22.03 -1.70 8.75
CA LEU A 12 21.90 -2.09 7.35
C LEU A 12 23.26 -1.91 6.64
N ARG A 13 23.95 -0.77 6.83
CA ARG A 13 25.30 -0.54 6.29
C ARG A 13 26.27 -1.65 6.72
N GLN A 14 26.30 -1.94 8.00
CA GLN A 14 27.19 -2.96 8.56
C GLN A 14 26.91 -4.33 7.91
N ARG A 15 25.66 -4.72 7.76
CA ARG A 15 25.30 -5.98 7.09
C ARG A 15 25.74 -6.04 5.64
N PHE A 16 25.63 -4.94 4.89
CA PHE A 16 26.15 -4.88 3.52
C PHE A 16 27.66 -5.09 3.48
N VAL A 17 28.41 -4.40 4.34
CA VAL A 17 29.89 -4.52 4.42
C VAL A 17 30.29 -5.95 4.78
N GLU A 18 29.67 -6.55 5.79
CA GLU A 18 29.94 -7.92 6.23
C GLU A 18 29.61 -8.94 5.13
N THR A 19 28.44 -8.81 4.50
CA THR A 19 27.97 -9.75 3.48
C THR A 19 28.82 -9.71 2.21
N LEU A 20 29.22 -8.51 1.80
CA LEU A 20 30.06 -8.29 0.63
C LEU A 20 31.56 -8.41 0.93
N GLN A 21 31.92 -8.61 2.21
CA GLN A 21 33.31 -8.71 2.69
C GLN A 21 34.17 -7.53 2.26
N LEU A 22 33.60 -6.31 2.39
CA LEU A 22 34.30 -5.08 2.01
C LEU A 22 35.19 -4.60 3.18
N ASP A 23 36.36 -4.07 2.83
CA ASP A 23 37.24 -3.34 3.73
C ASP A 23 36.88 -1.83 3.79
N GLU A 24 37.58 -1.08 4.63
CA GLU A 24 37.33 0.35 4.84
C GLU A 24 37.64 1.20 3.57
N GLU A 25 38.51 0.72 2.70
CA GLU A 25 38.88 1.42 1.48
C GLU A 25 37.79 1.27 0.41
N HIS A 26 37.08 0.11 0.39
CA HIS A 26 36.06 -0.21 -0.60
C HIS A 26 34.64 0.07 -0.13
N ALA A 27 34.43 0.28 1.17
CA ALA A 27 33.12 0.59 1.75
C ALA A 27 32.95 2.09 2.02
N VAL A 28 32.62 2.87 0.99
CA VAL A 28 32.49 4.33 1.08
C VAL A 28 31.06 4.74 1.44
N PHE A 29 30.93 5.53 2.51
CA PHE A 29 29.69 6.11 3.00
C PHE A 29 29.83 7.64 3.09
N PRO A 30 29.51 8.38 2.01
CA PRO A 30 29.61 9.84 2.03
C PRO A 30 28.68 10.47 3.06
N ALA A 31 29.10 11.59 3.65
CA ALA A 31 28.32 12.31 4.66
C ALA A 31 26.94 12.72 4.16
N ASP A 32 26.87 13.14 2.88
CA ASP A 32 25.64 13.61 2.20
C ASP A 32 25.05 12.54 1.27
N GLY A 33 25.22 11.25 1.59
CA GLY A 33 24.83 10.13 0.72
C GLY A 33 23.33 10.08 0.42
N ASP A 34 22.49 10.65 1.24
CA ASP A 34 21.03 10.81 1.05
C ASP A 34 20.70 11.90 0.02
N CYS A 35 21.58 12.90 -0.16
CA CYS A 35 21.40 14.02 -1.09
C CYS A 35 22.05 13.81 -2.45
N TYR A 36 22.74 12.70 -2.71
CA TYR A 36 23.54 12.50 -3.92
C TYR A 36 22.75 12.62 -5.22
N ALA A 37 21.50 12.18 -5.24
CA ALA A 37 20.63 12.34 -6.41
C ALA A 37 20.39 13.83 -6.74
N ALA A 38 20.14 14.65 -5.70
CA ALA A 38 19.96 16.09 -5.86
C ALA A 38 21.28 16.80 -6.24
N ILE A 39 22.39 16.40 -5.62
CA ILE A 39 23.74 16.90 -5.98
C ILE A 39 24.05 16.59 -7.43
N GLY A 40 23.82 15.35 -7.88
CA GLY A 40 24.00 14.94 -9.27
C GLY A 40 23.15 15.75 -10.24
N SER A 41 21.88 15.99 -9.90
CA SER A 41 20.98 16.83 -10.69
C SER A 41 21.50 18.28 -10.79
N ALA A 42 22.00 18.84 -9.70
CA ALA A 42 22.56 20.19 -9.69
C ALA A 42 23.86 20.27 -10.54
N LEU A 43 24.72 19.27 -10.47
CA LEU A 43 25.93 19.19 -11.29
C LEU A 43 25.57 19.09 -12.78
N CYS A 44 24.59 18.29 -13.16
CA CYS A 44 24.12 18.21 -14.54
C CYS A 44 23.48 19.53 -15.01
N ALA A 45 22.91 20.31 -14.13
CA ALA A 45 22.35 21.63 -14.49
C ALA A 45 23.41 22.69 -14.78
N ALA A 46 24.68 22.47 -14.38
CA ALA A 46 25.75 23.42 -14.60
C ALA A 46 26.04 23.69 -16.09
N ASP A 47 25.73 22.74 -16.98
CA ASP A 47 25.90 22.85 -18.42
C ASP A 47 24.74 23.59 -19.14
N TYR A 48 23.69 23.96 -18.38
CA TYR A 48 22.54 24.67 -18.94
C TYR A 48 22.71 26.20 -18.85
N PRO A 49 22.03 26.96 -19.73
CA PRO A 49 22.09 28.42 -19.70
C PRO A 49 21.65 28.98 -18.35
N VAL A 50 22.39 29.94 -17.84
CA VAL A 50 22.02 30.66 -16.60
C VAL A 50 20.80 31.50 -16.88
N VAL A 51 19.77 31.29 -16.04
CA VAL A 51 18.55 32.10 -16.06
C VAL A 51 18.65 33.16 -14.97
N GLY A 52 18.41 34.43 -15.34
CA GLY A 52 18.38 35.52 -14.39
C GLY A 52 17.18 35.44 -13.44
N PHE A 53 17.33 36.05 -12.25
CA PHE A 53 16.30 36.00 -11.21
C PHE A 53 14.93 36.53 -11.69
N ASP A 54 14.92 37.65 -12.44
CA ASP A 54 13.70 38.24 -12.98
C ASP A 54 13.01 37.34 -14.01
N GLU A 55 13.81 36.65 -14.85
CA GLU A 55 13.29 35.65 -15.80
C GLU A 55 12.72 34.44 -15.09
N MET A 56 13.36 33.99 -13.99
CA MET A 56 12.84 32.90 -13.18
C MET A 56 11.50 33.26 -12.53
N LEU A 57 11.36 34.46 -11.99
CA LEU A 57 10.09 34.94 -11.44
C LEU A 57 9.00 34.97 -12.51
N GLN A 58 9.30 35.49 -13.70
CA GLN A 58 8.32 35.51 -14.79
C GLN A 58 7.91 34.12 -15.25
N ARG A 59 8.85 33.13 -15.23
CA ARG A 59 8.54 31.72 -15.54
C ARG A 59 7.66 31.10 -14.46
N LEU A 60 7.92 31.40 -13.19
CA LEU A 60 7.09 30.94 -12.07
C LEU A 60 5.67 31.51 -12.12
N GLU A 61 5.54 32.82 -12.36
CA GLU A 61 4.24 33.47 -12.51
C GLU A 61 3.43 32.87 -13.67
N LYS A 62 4.09 32.63 -14.81
CA LYS A 62 3.46 31.95 -15.95
C LYS A 62 3.17 30.49 -15.67
N ALA A 63 3.98 29.79 -14.87
CA ALA A 63 3.74 28.37 -14.50
C ALA A 63 2.52 28.21 -13.60
N VAL A 64 2.22 29.19 -12.74
CA VAL A 64 0.99 29.22 -11.95
C VAL A 64 -0.25 29.36 -12.84
N ASP A 65 -0.13 30.14 -13.95
CA ASP A 65 -1.23 30.27 -14.94
C ASP A 65 -1.31 29.06 -15.92
N THR A 66 -0.25 28.29 -16.09
CA THR A 66 -0.18 27.15 -17.04
C THR A 66 -0.66 25.81 -16.47
N ASN A 67 -1.57 25.79 -15.54
CA ASN A 67 -2.45 24.62 -15.36
C ASN A 67 -3.20 24.23 -16.66
N GLN A 68 -2.98 24.98 -17.75
CA GLN A 68 -3.58 24.74 -19.07
C GLN A 68 -2.73 23.85 -20.01
N SER A 69 -1.49 23.50 -19.67
CA SER A 69 -0.60 22.75 -20.61
C SER A 69 -0.36 21.29 -20.27
N LEU A 70 -0.92 20.80 -19.17
CA LEU A 70 -0.99 19.36 -18.96
C LEU A 70 -2.19 18.85 -19.75
N ASN A 71 -2.00 17.82 -20.59
CA ASN A 71 -3.09 17.03 -21.18
C ASN A 71 -3.88 16.37 -20.03
N THR A 72 -4.60 17.17 -19.27
CA THR A 72 -5.49 16.68 -18.23
C THR A 72 -6.71 16.08 -18.89
N LEU A 73 -7.07 14.89 -18.47
CA LEU A 73 -8.37 14.32 -18.80
C LEU A 73 -9.48 15.25 -18.25
N PRO A 74 -10.66 15.26 -18.91
CA PRO A 74 -11.80 15.96 -18.34
C PRO A 74 -12.09 15.46 -16.91
N PRO A 75 -12.77 16.25 -16.06
CA PRO A 75 -13.22 15.78 -14.76
C PRO A 75 -13.98 14.46 -14.87
N LEU A 76 -13.79 13.57 -13.89
CA LEU A 76 -14.47 12.26 -13.85
C LEU A 76 -16.01 12.39 -13.90
N PHE A 77 -16.55 13.47 -13.36
CA PHE A 77 -17.97 13.75 -13.33
C PHE A 77 -18.23 15.16 -13.90
N ALA A 78 -19.14 15.25 -14.86
CA ALA A 78 -19.54 16.52 -15.44
C ALA A 78 -20.56 17.28 -14.56
N SER A 79 -21.19 16.58 -13.60
CA SER A 79 -22.21 17.15 -12.72
C SER A 79 -22.27 16.44 -11.36
N GLN A 80 -22.85 17.12 -10.36
CA GLN A 80 -23.12 16.52 -9.06
C GLN A 80 -24.04 15.28 -9.19
N ALA A 81 -25.01 15.32 -10.10
CA ALA A 81 -25.92 14.20 -10.31
C ALA A 81 -25.19 12.92 -10.80
N GLU A 82 -24.17 13.07 -11.63
CA GLU A 82 -23.33 11.92 -12.05
C GLU A 82 -22.51 11.36 -10.87
N TYR A 83 -21.97 12.23 -10.03
CA TYR A 83 -21.27 11.82 -8.82
C TYR A 83 -22.19 11.09 -7.83
N ASP A 84 -23.40 11.60 -7.64
CA ASP A 84 -24.40 11.01 -6.75
C ASP A 84 -24.82 9.62 -7.26
N ALA A 85 -25.09 9.48 -8.57
CA ALA A 85 -25.42 8.20 -9.20
C ALA A 85 -24.25 7.19 -9.11
N PHE A 86 -23.01 7.65 -9.28
CA PHE A 86 -21.83 6.83 -9.07
C PHE A 86 -21.75 6.33 -7.61
N THR A 87 -21.92 7.23 -6.66
CA THR A 87 -21.86 6.94 -5.23
C THR A 87 -22.96 5.95 -4.81
N GLU A 88 -24.19 6.15 -5.27
CA GLU A 88 -25.31 5.25 -5.01
C GLU A 88 -25.04 3.83 -5.53
N ARG A 89 -24.59 3.72 -6.78
CA ARG A 89 -24.24 2.43 -7.40
C ARG A 89 -23.13 1.69 -6.61
N HIS A 90 -22.10 2.40 -6.15
CA HIS A 90 -21.01 1.79 -5.40
C HIS A 90 -21.41 1.45 -3.97
N ASN A 91 -22.20 2.30 -3.32
CA ASN A 91 -22.70 2.02 -1.98
C ASN A 91 -23.64 0.80 -1.93
N ALA A 92 -24.33 0.49 -3.02
CA ALA A 92 -25.15 -0.72 -3.13
C ALA A 92 -24.33 -2.02 -3.13
N LYS A 93 -23.00 -1.93 -3.32
CA LYS A 93 -22.06 -3.08 -3.32
C LYS A 93 -21.21 -3.18 -2.05
N LYS A 94 -21.56 -2.45 -1.00
CA LYS A 94 -20.86 -2.58 0.29
C LYS A 94 -21.13 -3.93 0.94
N LEU A 95 -20.12 -4.45 1.64
CA LEU A 95 -20.29 -5.61 2.52
C LEU A 95 -21.27 -5.26 3.64
N PRO A 96 -22.10 -6.23 4.07
CA PRO A 96 -22.91 -6.05 5.26
C PRO A 96 -22.00 -5.79 6.47
N GLU A 97 -22.34 -4.79 7.24
CA GLU A 97 -21.71 -4.53 8.54
C GLU A 97 -22.45 -5.34 9.61
N ALA A 98 -21.70 -5.97 10.50
CA ALA A 98 -22.23 -6.67 11.66
C ALA A 98 -21.69 -6.00 12.93
N ASP A 99 -22.49 -5.97 13.98
CA ASP A 99 -22.12 -5.32 15.22
C ASP A 99 -21.27 -6.25 16.11
N ILE A 100 -19.98 -5.92 16.24
CA ILE A 100 -19.04 -6.66 17.08
C ILE A 100 -19.47 -6.76 18.54
N GLN A 101 -20.27 -5.82 19.05
CA GLN A 101 -20.72 -5.80 20.44
C GLN A 101 -21.85 -6.80 20.71
N THR A 102 -22.58 -7.18 19.67
CA THR A 102 -23.72 -8.10 19.79
C THR A 102 -23.46 -9.47 19.16
N TYR A 103 -22.44 -9.58 18.31
CA TYR A 103 -22.10 -10.83 17.64
C TYR A 103 -21.51 -11.87 18.62
N GLU A 104 -21.95 -13.09 18.48
CA GLU A 104 -21.43 -14.25 19.21
C GLU A 104 -21.07 -15.37 18.25
N GLY A 105 -19.87 -15.94 18.37
CA GLY A 105 -19.49 -17.10 17.57
C GLY A 105 -18.10 -17.05 16.98
N ALA A 106 -17.95 -17.75 15.86
CA ALA A 106 -16.68 -17.84 15.13
C ALA A 106 -16.54 -16.67 14.16
N ALA A 107 -15.37 -16.04 14.15
CA ALA A 107 -14.99 -15.00 13.21
C ALA A 107 -13.64 -15.31 12.56
N TYR A 108 -13.35 -14.65 11.46
CA TYR A 108 -12.12 -14.84 10.67
C TYR A 108 -11.37 -13.53 10.55
N LEU A 109 -10.06 -13.59 10.82
CA LEU A 109 -9.18 -12.43 10.79
C LEU A 109 -8.39 -12.39 9.50
N GLY A 110 -8.49 -11.30 8.76
CA GLY A 110 -7.64 -10.98 7.62
C GLY A 110 -6.70 -9.83 7.93
N ILE A 111 -5.43 -9.95 7.56
CA ILE A 111 -4.41 -8.91 7.73
C ILE A 111 -3.70 -8.71 6.39
N ASP A 112 -3.65 -7.46 5.92
CA ASP A 112 -2.76 -7.04 4.84
C ASP A 112 -1.70 -6.11 5.42
N ALA A 113 -0.48 -6.64 5.55
CA ALA A 113 0.68 -5.91 6.05
C ALA A 113 1.52 -5.39 4.86
N GLY A 114 1.11 -4.27 4.30
CA GLY A 114 1.83 -3.62 3.21
C GLY A 114 3.13 -2.95 3.65
N SER A 115 3.88 -2.38 2.72
CA SER A 115 5.15 -1.68 2.98
C SER A 115 4.97 -0.42 3.83
N THR A 116 3.89 0.32 3.63
CA THR A 116 3.60 1.61 4.29
C THR A 116 2.33 1.59 5.14
N THR A 117 1.38 0.73 4.81
CA THR A 117 0.08 0.67 5.47
C THR A 117 -0.25 -0.75 5.93
N THR A 118 -1.01 -0.84 7.01
CA THR A 118 -1.59 -2.10 7.50
C THR A 118 -3.10 -2.00 7.44
N LYS A 119 -3.74 -3.05 6.93
CA LYS A 119 -5.19 -3.20 6.95
C LYS A 119 -5.53 -4.46 7.72
N MET A 120 -6.62 -4.40 8.48
CA MET A 120 -7.15 -5.55 9.21
C MET A 120 -8.66 -5.59 9.08
N VAL A 121 -9.20 -6.78 8.92
CA VAL A 121 -10.64 -7.02 8.96
C VAL A 121 -10.93 -8.23 9.83
N LEU A 122 -12.00 -8.15 10.60
CA LEU A 122 -12.61 -9.30 11.25
C LEU A 122 -14.00 -9.49 10.62
N ILE A 123 -14.26 -10.65 10.07
CA ILE A 123 -15.53 -10.98 9.43
C ILE A 123 -16.21 -12.13 10.16
N ASP A 124 -17.54 -12.16 10.12
CA ASP A 124 -18.32 -13.28 10.56
C ASP A 124 -18.33 -14.42 9.51
N ARG A 125 -19.14 -15.47 9.75
CA ARG A 125 -19.24 -16.62 8.83
C ARG A 125 -19.90 -16.29 7.50
N ASP A 126 -20.71 -15.24 7.47
CA ASP A 126 -21.51 -14.84 6.31
C ASP A 126 -20.82 -13.69 5.54
N GLY A 127 -19.61 -13.31 5.96
CA GLY A 127 -18.80 -12.25 5.35
C GLY A 127 -19.15 -10.84 5.85
N GLY A 128 -19.98 -10.71 6.89
CA GLY A 128 -20.28 -9.43 7.53
C GLY A 128 -19.05 -8.87 8.24
N ILE A 129 -18.76 -7.58 8.06
CA ILE A 129 -17.62 -6.92 8.70
C ILE A 129 -17.96 -6.59 10.16
N LEU A 130 -17.26 -7.26 11.08
CA LEU A 130 -17.33 -7.00 12.52
C LEU A 130 -16.36 -5.89 12.96
N TYR A 131 -15.20 -5.82 12.30
CA TYR A 131 -14.17 -4.84 12.58
C TYR A 131 -13.35 -4.55 11.31
N SER A 132 -12.98 -3.30 11.12
CA SER A 132 -12.06 -2.92 10.06
C SER A 132 -11.07 -1.87 10.54
N TYR A 133 -9.86 -1.94 10.02
CA TYR A 133 -8.79 -0.96 10.25
C TYR A 133 -8.00 -0.71 8.96
N TYR A 134 -7.70 0.52 8.70
CA TYR A 134 -6.76 0.97 7.67
C TYR A 134 -5.91 2.10 8.23
N GLY A 135 -4.59 1.97 8.18
CA GLY A 135 -3.70 3.04 8.64
C GLY A 135 -2.24 2.81 8.30
N SER A 136 -1.42 3.84 8.52
CA SER A 136 0.03 3.75 8.38
C SER A 136 0.59 2.72 9.35
N ASN A 137 1.56 1.90 8.89
CA ASN A 137 2.28 0.97 9.75
C ASN A 137 3.44 1.63 10.52
N GLN A 138 3.72 2.90 10.26
CA GLN A 138 4.77 3.68 10.92
C GLN A 138 6.13 2.96 10.97
N GLY A 139 6.42 2.12 9.97
CA GLY A 139 7.61 1.28 9.94
C GLY A 139 7.61 0.09 10.91
N ASN A 140 6.53 -0.12 11.67
CA ASN A 140 6.40 -1.23 12.62
C ASN A 140 5.01 -1.90 12.55
N PRO A 141 4.75 -2.71 11.53
CA PRO A 141 3.46 -3.37 11.34
C PRO A 141 3.09 -4.30 12.51
N VAL A 142 4.06 -4.89 13.20
CA VAL A 142 3.80 -5.77 14.36
C VAL A 142 3.14 -4.99 15.49
N HIS A 143 3.62 -3.79 15.77
CA HIS A 143 3.03 -2.94 16.80
C HIS A 143 1.59 -2.55 16.46
N ILE A 144 1.35 -2.16 15.22
CA ILE A 144 0.00 -1.81 14.76
C ILE A 144 -0.95 -2.99 14.86
N VAL A 145 -0.56 -4.17 14.37
CA VAL A 145 -1.40 -5.38 14.47
C VAL A 145 -1.72 -5.72 15.92
N LEU A 146 -0.72 -5.65 16.82
CA LEU A 146 -0.92 -5.89 18.25
C LEU A 146 -1.93 -4.91 18.86
N GLU A 147 -1.82 -3.62 18.53
CA GLU A 147 -2.75 -2.59 19.00
C GLU A 147 -4.18 -2.88 18.53
N GLN A 148 -4.36 -3.22 17.25
CA GLN A 148 -5.67 -3.51 16.70
C GLN A 148 -6.27 -4.80 17.28
N LEU A 149 -5.47 -5.84 17.49
CA LEU A 149 -5.92 -7.06 18.17
C LEU A 149 -6.42 -6.78 19.59
N ARG A 150 -5.70 -5.94 20.34
CA ARG A 150 -6.16 -5.52 21.68
C ARG A 150 -7.53 -4.84 21.62
N ARG A 151 -7.73 -3.92 20.68
CA ARG A 151 -9.03 -3.24 20.48
C ARG A 151 -10.15 -4.22 20.13
N ILE A 152 -9.86 -5.22 19.29
CA ILE A 152 -10.81 -6.28 18.96
C ILE A 152 -11.18 -7.06 20.23
N TYR A 153 -10.19 -7.54 21.00
CA TYR A 153 -10.45 -8.32 22.22
C TYR A 153 -11.18 -7.51 23.29
N GLU A 154 -10.88 -6.22 23.44
CA GLU A 154 -11.61 -5.32 24.37
C GLU A 154 -13.10 -5.19 24.00
N GLN A 155 -13.43 -5.21 22.71
CA GLN A 155 -14.81 -5.12 22.23
C GLN A 155 -15.54 -6.47 22.26
N CYS A 156 -14.82 -7.57 22.09
CA CYS A 156 -15.42 -8.91 21.99
C CYS A 156 -15.81 -9.55 23.31
N GLU A 157 -15.17 -9.21 24.43
CA GLU A 157 -15.46 -9.76 25.79
C GLU A 157 -15.60 -11.30 25.85
N ASN A 158 -14.80 -12.05 25.10
CA ASN A 158 -14.89 -13.53 24.96
C ASN A 158 -16.11 -14.07 24.19
N ARG A 159 -16.98 -13.22 23.62
CA ARG A 159 -18.13 -13.66 22.80
C ARG A 159 -17.71 -14.17 21.43
N ILE A 160 -16.60 -13.66 20.92
CA ILE A 160 -16.10 -13.97 19.58
C ILE A 160 -14.85 -14.84 19.70
N ARG A 161 -14.83 -15.93 18.94
CA ARG A 161 -13.65 -16.78 18.77
C ARG A 161 -13.10 -16.57 17.37
N ILE A 162 -11.87 -16.10 17.27
CA ILE A 162 -11.13 -16.09 15.99
C ILE A 162 -10.85 -17.56 15.61
N ALA A 163 -11.57 -18.05 14.62
CA ALA A 163 -11.55 -19.46 14.20
C ALA A 163 -10.55 -19.70 13.07
N GLY A 164 -10.07 -18.66 12.44
CA GLY A 164 -9.03 -18.70 11.42
C GLY A 164 -8.44 -17.33 11.18
N SER A 165 -7.17 -17.28 10.82
CA SER A 165 -6.42 -16.06 10.57
C SER A 165 -5.56 -16.20 9.32
N ALA A 166 -5.59 -15.18 8.47
CA ALA A 166 -4.78 -15.14 7.26
C ALA A 166 -4.05 -13.79 7.16
N VAL A 167 -2.86 -13.81 6.59
CA VAL A 167 -2.06 -12.61 6.38
C VAL A 167 -1.50 -12.58 4.97
N THR A 168 -1.42 -11.38 4.41
CA THR A 168 -0.85 -11.09 3.09
C THR A 168 -0.02 -9.81 3.12
N GLY A 169 0.59 -9.44 2.00
CA GLY A 169 1.41 -8.25 1.83
C GLY A 169 2.89 -8.46 2.13
N TYR A 170 3.69 -7.40 1.99
CA TYR A 170 5.15 -7.46 2.18
C TYR A 170 5.59 -7.93 3.58
N GLY A 171 4.77 -7.66 4.60
CA GLY A 171 5.00 -8.07 5.99
C GLY A 171 4.43 -9.44 6.34
N GLU A 172 3.96 -10.23 5.37
CA GLU A 172 3.26 -11.50 5.58
C GLU A 172 4.03 -12.43 6.53
N GLU A 173 5.25 -12.77 6.20
CA GLU A 173 6.05 -13.73 6.99
C GLU A 173 6.32 -13.22 8.41
N LEU A 174 6.60 -11.92 8.54
CA LEU A 174 6.84 -11.29 9.84
C LEU A 174 5.60 -11.37 10.74
N ILE A 175 4.44 -10.99 10.22
CA ILE A 175 3.19 -10.98 10.98
C ILE A 175 2.72 -12.40 11.27
N LYS A 176 2.80 -13.31 10.27
CA LYS A 176 2.46 -14.71 10.45
C LYS A 176 3.24 -15.35 11.60
N ASN A 177 4.55 -15.12 11.64
CA ASN A 177 5.40 -15.67 12.69
C ASN A 177 5.15 -15.00 14.05
N ALA A 178 4.99 -13.67 14.10
CA ALA A 178 4.77 -12.92 15.34
C ALA A 178 3.46 -13.29 16.03
N PHE A 179 2.39 -13.51 15.27
CA PHE A 179 1.04 -13.78 15.83
C PHE A 179 0.57 -15.22 15.60
N ARG A 180 1.39 -16.07 14.98
CA ARG A 180 1.07 -17.47 14.65
C ARG A 180 -0.22 -17.57 13.83
N CYS A 181 -0.35 -16.71 12.80
CA CYS A 181 -1.47 -16.79 11.90
C CYS A 181 -1.47 -18.13 11.15
N ASP A 182 -2.68 -18.66 10.91
CA ASP A 182 -2.85 -19.99 10.31
C ASP A 182 -2.35 -20.05 8.87
N LEU A 183 -2.54 -18.97 8.10
CA LEU A 183 -2.26 -18.96 6.69
C LEU A 183 -1.53 -17.66 6.27
N GLY A 184 -0.49 -17.80 5.45
CA GLY A 184 0.09 -16.72 4.66
C GLY A 184 -0.33 -16.87 3.21
N LEU A 185 -0.74 -15.78 2.58
CA LEU A 185 -1.24 -15.76 1.20
C LEU A 185 -0.48 -14.74 0.37
N VAL A 186 -0.21 -15.10 -0.87
CA VAL A 186 0.23 -14.12 -1.86
C VAL A 186 -0.92 -13.15 -2.13
N GLU A 187 -0.62 -11.86 -2.20
CA GLU A 187 -1.59 -10.77 -2.36
C GLU A 187 -2.56 -10.99 -3.53
N THR A 188 -2.06 -11.47 -4.68
CA THR A 188 -2.90 -11.80 -5.84
C THR A 188 -3.97 -12.85 -5.54
N VAL A 189 -3.65 -13.83 -4.71
CA VAL A 189 -4.61 -14.88 -4.29
C VAL A 189 -5.67 -14.29 -3.37
N ALA A 190 -5.27 -13.41 -2.44
CA ALA A 190 -6.19 -12.72 -1.54
C ALA A 190 -7.15 -11.81 -2.31
N HIS A 191 -6.64 -11.03 -3.28
CA HIS A 191 -7.47 -10.18 -4.15
C HIS A 191 -8.45 -11.01 -4.99
N PHE A 192 -8.00 -12.11 -5.58
CA PHE A 192 -8.87 -12.98 -6.35
C PHE A 192 -9.99 -13.59 -5.49
N ALA A 193 -9.66 -14.10 -4.31
CA ALA A 193 -10.65 -14.67 -3.41
C ALA A 193 -11.72 -13.64 -2.99
N ALA A 194 -11.31 -12.41 -2.72
CA ALA A 194 -12.23 -11.33 -2.39
C ALA A 194 -13.11 -10.95 -3.59
N ALA A 195 -12.51 -10.76 -4.79
CA ALA A 195 -13.25 -10.41 -6.00
C ALA A 195 -14.28 -11.49 -6.37
N GLN A 196 -13.90 -12.77 -6.29
CA GLN A 196 -14.79 -13.90 -6.56
C GLN A 196 -15.95 -14.00 -5.55
N TYR A 197 -15.74 -13.60 -4.31
CA TYR A 197 -16.80 -13.55 -3.31
C TYR A 197 -17.90 -12.55 -3.68
N PHE A 198 -17.52 -11.39 -4.24
CA PHE A 198 -18.46 -10.36 -4.67
C PHE A 198 -19.08 -10.63 -6.04
N ASP A 199 -18.27 -11.14 -6.95
CA ASP A 199 -18.65 -11.46 -8.31
C ASP A 199 -18.07 -12.83 -8.72
N PRO A 200 -18.85 -13.91 -8.59
CA PRO A 200 -18.41 -15.25 -8.96
C PRO A 200 -17.98 -15.40 -10.43
N ASP A 201 -18.44 -14.52 -11.29
CA ASP A 201 -18.15 -14.50 -12.72
C ASP A 201 -17.02 -13.52 -13.09
N VAL A 202 -16.28 -13.00 -12.11
CA VAL A 202 -15.17 -12.09 -12.36
C VAL A 202 -14.15 -12.70 -13.32
N ASP A 203 -13.84 -11.99 -14.40
CA ASP A 203 -12.88 -12.41 -15.43
C ASP A 203 -11.64 -11.53 -15.52
N TYR A 204 -11.66 -10.36 -14.87
CA TYR A 204 -10.55 -9.41 -14.86
C TYR A 204 -10.51 -8.59 -13.57
N ILE A 205 -9.33 -8.46 -12.99
CA ILE A 205 -9.09 -7.66 -11.79
C ILE A 205 -7.98 -6.66 -12.08
N ILE A 206 -8.20 -5.40 -11.74
CA ILE A 206 -7.17 -4.35 -11.74
C ILE A 206 -6.95 -3.94 -10.29
N ASP A 207 -5.73 -4.17 -9.82
CA ASP A 207 -5.25 -3.73 -8.51
C ASP A 207 -4.30 -2.57 -8.69
N ILE A 208 -4.60 -1.43 -8.08
CA ILE A 208 -3.79 -0.21 -8.14
C ILE A 208 -3.32 0.09 -6.72
N GLY A 209 -2.10 -0.31 -6.43
CA GLY A 209 -1.44 -0.06 -5.15
C GLY A 209 -0.61 1.22 -5.13
N GLY A 210 -0.01 1.51 -3.98
CA GLY A 210 0.86 2.68 -3.81
C GLY A 210 2.21 2.57 -4.53
N GLN A 211 2.68 1.36 -4.83
CA GLN A 211 4.00 1.12 -5.44
C GLN A 211 3.92 0.45 -6.80
N ASP A 212 2.89 -0.34 -7.04
CA ASP A 212 2.72 -1.09 -8.28
C ASP A 212 1.26 -1.10 -8.72
N MET A 213 1.05 -1.48 -9.95
CA MET A 213 -0.25 -1.78 -10.51
C MET A 213 -0.22 -3.18 -11.11
N LYS A 214 -1.20 -4.00 -10.78
CA LYS A 214 -1.34 -5.38 -11.23
C LYS A 214 -2.67 -5.56 -11.94
N CYS A 215 -2.64 -6.33 -13.02
CA CYS A 215 -3.86 -6.77 -13.69
C CYS A 215 -3.87 -8.30 -13.77
N PHE A 216 -4.95 -8.90 -13.33
CA PHE A 216 -5.11 -10.35 -13.40
C PHE A 216 -6.24 -10.70 -14.35
N LYS A 217 -5.98 -11.62 -15.26
CA LYS A 217 -7.00 -12.25 -16.07
C LYS A 217 -7.41 -13.57 -15.44
N ILE A 218 -8.72 -13.75 -15.29
CA ILE A 218 -9.30 -14.94 -14.67
C ILE A 218 -9.92 -15.80 -15.76
N ARG A 219 -9.63 -17.10 -15.73
CA ARG A 219 -10.27 -18.11 -16.58
C ARG A 219 -10.48 -19.40 -15.80
N ASN A 220 -11.63 -20.02 -15.96
CA ASN A 220 -11.94 -21.28 -15.30
C ASN A 220 -11.70 -21.25 -13.78
N ASN A 221 -12.09 -20.17 -13.12
CA ASN A 221 -11.89 -19.96 -11.67
C ASN A 221 -10.41 -20.00 -11.23
N ALA A 222 -9.49 -19.60 -12.09
CA ALA A 222 -8.08 -19.49 -11.78
C ALA A 222 -7.46 -18.25 -12.42
N VAL A 223 -6.39 -17.75 -11.82
CA VAL A 223 -5.58 -16.68 -12.41
C VAL A 223 -4.83 -17.25 -13.62
N ASP A 224 -5.20 -16.81 -14.82
CA ASP A 224 -4.65 -17.26 -16.10
C ASP A 224 -3.36 -16.50 -16.45
N SER A 225 -3.36 -15.18 -16.24
CA SER A 225 -2.19 -14.34 -16.48
C SER A 225 -2.17 -13.12 -15.58
N ILE A 226 -0.96 -12.63 -15.30
CA ILE A 226 -0.71 -11.45 -14.50
C ILE A 226 0.15 -10.48 -15.31
N MET A 227 -0.26 -9.23 -15.38
CA MET A 227 0.55 -8.11 -15.88
C MET A 227 0.91 -7.21 -14.71
N LEU A 228 2.19 -6.91 -14.60
CA LEU A 228 2.74 -6.04 -13.56
C LEU A 228 3.26 -4.76 -14.21
N ASN A 229 2.95 -3.63 -13.63
CA ASN A 229 3.64 -2.37 -13.89
C ASN A 229 4.34 -1.93 -12.61
N GLU A 230 5.65 -2.07 -12.59
CA GLU A 230 6.50 -1.70 -11.45
C GLU A 230 6.84 -0.19 -11.42
N ALA A 231 6.43 0.56 -12.42
CA ALA A 231 6.58 2.01 -12.39
C ALA A 231 5.57 2.60 -11.39
N CYS A 232 6.07 3.29 -10.38
CA CYS A 232 5.27 4.03 -9.40
C CYS A 232 4.57 5.23 -10.09
N SER A 233 3.62 4.94 -10.95
CA SER A 233 2.87 5.94 -11.73
C SER A 233 1.51 6.29 -11.12
N SER A 234 1.05 5.50 -10.15
CA SER A 234 -0.25 5.65 -9.51
C SER A 234 -0.24 6.57 -8.29
N GLY A 235 0.94 7.04 -7.89
CA GLY A 235 1.10 7.84 -6.68
C GLY A 235 1.05 7.00 -5.40
N CYS A 236 1.66 7.52 -4.34
CA CYS A 236 1.50 6.94 -3.00
C CYS A 236 0.19 7.48 -2.43
N GLY A 237 -0.81 6.66 -2.36
CA GLY A 237 -2.15 7.01 -1.89
C GLY A 237 -2.21 7.50 -0.45
#